data_16b0820814b3aeffdb4f5039c86d8f4f
#
_entry.id   16b0820814b3aeffdb4f5039c86d8f4f
#
_cell.length_a   1.000
_cell.length_b   1.000
_cell.length_c   1.000
_cell.angle_alpha   90.00
_cell.angle_beta   90.00
_cell.angle_gamma   90.00
#
_symmetry.space_group_name_H-M   'P 1'
#
loop_
_entity.id
_entity.type
_entity.pdbx_description
1 polymer ?
#
loop_
_entity_poly.entity_id
_entity_poly.type
_entity_poly.pdbx_seq_one_letter_code
_entity_poly.pdbx_strand_id
1 'polypeptide(L)'
;MNNINKITALANAKINLHLEVLNKRADLYHNLSTVFQSIDLADEITLSISNGNSISVTTDGAEIIGENLAAKAANIFLKRIGKKSKIDIQLKKNIPLLSGMAGGSTDAAAVLICLNKLFLEPLGEDDLLELALKLGADVPFCLKGGTALAEGIGEKLSPINFIGDYDVVLIKHHLKGSTGEMYKRLDNRQIIPECTTGIFLNKMLSRELENGSYISVNSFAAVSDDYAEQTEICRFLLSNGAFLSGLSGSGPTLFGLFKKTDSNLINTLKEKYKEVYLTKTSSYGIKIVE
;
A
#
# COMPACT_ATOMS: atom_id res chain seq x y z
N MET A 1 23.92 14.99 24.60
CA MET A 1 23.10 14.53 23.43
C MET A 1 21.70 14.44 23.93
N ASN A 2 20.77 15.22 23.36
CA ASN A 2 19.35 15.09 23.70
C ASN A 2 18.88 13.69 23.27
N ASN A 3 18.56 12.83 24.24
CA ASN A 3 17.94 11.55 23.95
C ASN A 3 16.55 11.84 23.33
N ILE A 4 16.42 11.60 22.03
CA ILE A 4 15.12 11.65 21.36
C ILE A 4 14.35 10.44 21.86
N ASN A 5 13.31 10.66 22.68
CA ASN A 5 12.48 9.59 23.25
C ASN A 5 11.12 9.47 22.53
N LYS A 6 10.87 10.35 21.57
CA LYS A 6 9.62 10.41 20.81
C LYS A 6 9.93 10.76 19.35
N ILE A 7 9.19 10.18 18.43
CA ILE A 7 9.32 10.40 16.99
C ILE A 7 7.96 10.32 16.32
N THR A 8 7.73 11.15 15.31
CA THR A 8 6.52 11.13 14.49
C THR A 8 6.89 10.87 13.03
N ALA A 9 6.14 10.01 12.38
CA ALA A 9 6.32 9.68 10.98
C ALA A 9 4.99 9.65 10.23
N LEU A 10 5.04 9.97 8.93
CA LEU A 10 3.97 9.73 7.97
C LEU A 10 4.23 8.39 7.28
N ALA A 11 3.23 7.54 7.24
CA ALA A 11 3.25 6.22 6.65
C ALA A 11 2.34 6.20 5.42
N ASN A 12 2.94 6.30 4.25
CA ASN A 12 2.26 6.44 2.97
C ASN A 12 1.55 5.14 2.55
N ALA A 13 0.34 5.27 2.04
CA ALA A 13 -0.37 4.20 1.36
C ALA A 13 0.33 3.79 0.06
N LYS A 14 -0.08 2.65 -0.50
CA LYS A 14 0.29 2.23 -1.85
C LYS A 14 -0.92 1.91 -2.69
N ILE A 15 -0.75 1.96 -4.00
CA ILE A 15 -1.65 1.38 -4.98
C ILE A 15 -0.90 0.37 -5.85
N ASN A 16 -1.65 -0.53 -6.51
CA ASN A 16 -1.11 -1.40 -7.54
C ASN A 16 -1.43 -0.78 -8.91
N LEU A 17 -0.43 -0.27 -9.60
CA LEU A 17 -0.59 0.25 -10.97
C LEU A 17 -0.90 -0.88 -11.97
N HIS A 18 -0.48 -2.09 -11.65
CA HIS A 18 -0.71 -3.32 -12.40
C HIS A 18 -0.61 -4.50 -11.43
N LEU A 19 -1.44 -5.52 -11.57
CA LEU A 19 -1.38 -6.70 -10.72
C LEU A 19 -1.83 -7.95 -11.46
N GLU A 20 -0.93 -8.91 -11.58
CA GLU A 20 -1.20 -10.24 -12.11
C GLU A 20 -0.93 -11.30 -11.04
N VAL A 21 -1.90 -12.16 -10.81
CA VAL A 21 -1.75 -13.40 -10.04
C VAL A 21 -1.37 -14.48 -11.05
N LEU A 22 -0.17 -15.04 -10.92
CA LEU A 22 0.38 -15.97 -11.93
C LEU A 22 -0.04 -17.41 -11.63
N ASN A 23 0.68 -18.09 -10.75
CA ASN A 23 0.45 -19.49 -10.45
C ASN A 23 0.44 -19.74 -8.94
N LYS A 24 -0.28 -20.77 -8.54
CA LYS A 24 -0.29 -21.25 -7.16
C LYS A 24 0.99 -22.04 -6.86
N ARG A 25 1.56 -21.77 -5.69
CA ARG A 25 2.80 -22.38 -5.18
C ARG A 25 2.46 -23.60 -4.31
N ALA A 26 3.46 -24.43 -4.06
CA ALA A 26 3.33 -25.60 -3.17
C ALA A 26 3.03 -25.21 -1.69
N ASP A 27 3.42 -23.99 -1.28
CA ASP A 27 3.14 -23.42 0.04
C ASP A 27 1.75 -22.76 0.16
N LEU A 28 0.89 -22.97 -0.83
CA LEU A 28 -0.48 -22.45 -0.95
C LEU A 28 -0.59 -20.95 -1.20
N TYR A 29 0.53 -20.22 -1.27
CA TYR A 29 0.57 -18.84 -1.77
C TYR A 29 0.52 -18.81 -3.29
N HIS A 30 0.40 -17.61 -3.87
CA HIS A 30 0.44 -17.38 -5.31
C HIS A 30 1.64 -16.53 -5.68
N ASN A 31 2.30 -16.87 -6.80
CA ASN A 31 3.24 -15.95 -7.40
C ASN A 31 2.46 -14.78 -8.02
N LEU A 32 2.98 -13.58 -7.81
CA LEU A 32 2.46 -12.32 -8.32
C LEU A 32 3.48 -11.67 -9.25
N SER A 33 2.98 -10.84 -10.14
CA SER A 33 3.75 -9.80 -10.81
C SER A 33 2.94 -8.51 -10.72
N THR A 34 3.46 -7.51 -10.02
CA THR A 34 2.73 -6.27 -9.75
C THR A 34 3.65 -5.07 -9.77
N VAL A 35 3.11 -3.91 -10.16
CA VAL A 35 3.82 -2.64 -10.04
C VAL A 35 3.16 -1.84 -8.91
N PHE A 36 3.90 -1.67 -7.83
CA PHE A 36 3.51 -0.84 -6.70
C PHE A 36 3.88 0.64 -6.92
N GLN A 37 3.05 1.52 -6.40
CA GLN A 37 3.30 2.96 -6.31
C GLN A 37 2.87 3.49 -4.95
N SER A 38 3.79 4.17 -4.24
CA SER A 38 3.45 4.92 -3.02
C SER A 38 2.66 6.19 -3.36
N ILE A 39 1.75 6.57 -2.48
CA ILE A 39 0.93 7.78 -2.62
C ILE A 39 0.93 8.57 -1.32
N ASP A 40 0.75 9.89 -1.39
CA ASP A 40 0.83 10.80 -0.23
C ASP A 40 -0.38 10.76 0.72
N LEU A 41 -1.35 9.86 0.50
CA LEU A 41 -2.35 9.53 1.51
C LEU A 41 -1.66 8.71 2.60
N ALA A 42 -1.51 9.27 3.80
CA ALA A 42 -0.68 8.69 4.84
C ALA A 42 -1.37 8.61 6.20
N ASP A 43 -1.10 7.54 6.94
CA ASP A 43 -1.35 7.48 8.38
C ASP A 43 -0.23 8.23 9.12
N GLU A 44 -0.54 8.81 10.28
CA GLU A 44 0.43 9.45 11.13
C GLU A 44 0.70 8.57 12.34
N ILE A 45 1.98 8.24 12.53
CA ILE A 45 2.42 7.37 13.62
C ILE A 45 3.31 8.18 14.57
N THR A 46 2.89 8.32 15.82
CA THR A 46 3.73 8.87 16.87
C THR A 46 4.14 7.75 17.82
N LEU A 47 5.45 7.60 18.02
CA LEU A 47 6.03 6.55 18.82
C LEU A 47 6.93 7.13 19.90
N SER A 48 6.79 6.65 21.15
CA SER A 48 7.68 7.01 22.25
C SER A 48 8.21 5.78 22.96
N ILE A 49 9.46 5.91 23.49
CA ILE A 49 10.13 4.88 24.26
C ILE A 49 10.39 5.36 25.69
N SER A 50 10.28 4.45 26.66
CA SER A 50 10.59 4.71 28.06
C SER A 50 11.02 3.43 28.78
N ASN A 51 11.43 3.58 30.06
CA ASN A 51 11.77 2.42 30.88
C ASN A 51 10.55 1.54 31.12
N GLY A 52 10.71 0.24 30.93
CA GLY A 52 9.62 -0.73 31.11
C GLY A 52 9.72 -1.94 30.17
N ASN A 53 8.63 -2.70 30.07
CA ASN A 53 8.56 -3.87 29.20
C ASN A 53 7.09 -4.09 28.78
N SER A 54 6.54 -3.14 28.04
CA SER A 54 5.16 -3.21 27.52
C SER A 54 5.08 -2.52 26.18
N ILE A 55 4.12 -2.93 25.36
CA ILE A 55 3.78 -2.29 24.08
C ILE A 55 2.31 -1.92 24.15
N SER A 56 2.00 -0.66 23.94
CA SER A 56 0.63 -0.16 23.83
C SER A 56 0.41 0.48 22.45
N VAL A 57 -0.78 0.29 21.91
CA VAL A 57 -1.19 0.92 20.66
C VAL A 57 -2.54 1.60 20.90
N THR A 58 -2.63 2.86 20.58
CA THR A 58 -3.87 3.64 20.58
C THR A 58 -4.15 4.14 19.18
N THR A 59 -5.43 4.17 18.81
CA THR A 59 -5.88 4.67 17.51
C THR A 59 -6.79 5.86 17.70
N ASP A 60 -6.67 6.85 16.83
CA ASP A 60 -7.60 7.99 16.76
C ASP A 60 -8.69 7.65 15.75
N GLY A 61 -9.90 7.36 16.28
CA GLY A 61 -11.12 7.23 15.51
C GLY A 61 -11.35 5.93 14.73
N ALA A 62 -10.46 4.94 14.79
CA ALA A 62 -10.64 3.67 14.10
C ALA A 62 -10.35 2.48 15.01
N GLU A 63 -11.29 1.56 15.14
CA GLU A 63 -11.05 0.28 15.78
C GLU A 63 -10.31 -0.66 14.82
N ILE A 64 -9.13 -1.14 15.22
CA ILE A 64 -8.36 -2.11 14.42
C ILE A 64 -8.93 -3.51 14.71
N ILE A 65 -9.49 -4.12 13.68
CA ILE A 65 -10.02 -5.48 13.75
C ILE A 65 -8.88 -6.48 13.53
N GLY A 66 -8.67 -7.38 14.49
CA GLY A 66 -7.67 -8.44 14.42
C GLY A 66 -6.31 -8.09 15.03
N GLU A 67 -5.23 -8.80 14.61
CA GLU A 67 -3.88 -8.58 15.12
C GLU A 67 -3.33 -7.22 14.65
N ASN A 68 -2.87 -6.40 15.60
CA ASN A 68 -2.28 -5.10 15.29
C ASN A 68 -0.83 -5.28 14.81
N LEU A 69 -0.58 -5.05 13.52
CA LEU A 69 0.74 -5.19 12.91
C LEU A 69 1.77 -4.21 13.48
N ALA A 70 1.36 -3.01 13.93
CA ALA A 70 2.26 -2.05 14.57
C ALA A 70 2.79 -2.60 15.91
N ALA A 71 1.93 -3.21 16.73
CA ALA A 71 2.36 -3.87 17.97
C ALA A 71 3.30 -5.06 17.68
N LYS A 72 2.97 -5.86 16.66
CA LYS A 72 3.80 -6.98 16.23
C LYS A 72 5.18 -6.52 15.74
N ALA A 73 5.23 -5.43 14.96
CA ALA A 73 6.46 -4.82 14.49
C ALA A 73 7.36 -4.39 15.67
N ALA A 74 6.80 -3.70 16.66
CA ALA A 74 7.55 -3.31 17.87
C ALA A 74 8.10 -4.54 18.63
N ASN A 75 7.30 -5.59 18.77
CA ASN A 75 7.71 -6.80 19.48
C ASN A 75 8.86 -7.53 18.77
N ILE A 76 8.77 -7.74 17.45
CA ILE A 76 9.84 -8.44 16.72
C ILE A 76 11.12 -7.59 16.64
N PHE A 77 10.99 -6.25 16.55
CA PHE A 77 12.11 -5.34 16.58
C PHE A 77 12.89 -5.45 17.93
N LEU A 78 12.18 -5.31 19.06
CA LEU A 78 12.80 -5.42 20.39
C LEU A 78 13.47 -6.78 20.61
N LYS A 79 12.84 -7.87 20.14
CA LYS A 79 13.44 -9.22 20.18
C LYS A 79 14.72 -9.29 19.35
N ARG A 80 14.75 -8.69 18.15
CA ARG A 80 15.93 -8.70 17.27
C ARG A 80 17.13 -8.00 17.92
N ILE A 81 16.93 -6.86 18.59
CA ILE A 81 18.00 -6.10 19.22
C ILE A 81 18.28 -6.55 20.68
N GLY A 82 17.56 -7.54 21.22
CA GLY A 82 17.75 -8.07 22.57
C GLY A 82 17.46 -7.07 23.69
N LYS A 83 16.58 -6.09 23.45
CA LYS A 83 16.25 -5.03 24.42
C LYS A 83 14.82 -5.14 24.93
N LYS A 84 14.61 -4.60 26.14
CA LYS A 84 13.28 -4.37 26.74
C LYS A 84 13.06 -2.87 26.85
N SER A 85 11.88 -2.42 26.50
CA SER A 85 11.46 -1.03 26.61
C SER A 85 9.93 -0.97 26.71
N LYS A 86 9.41 0.07 27.32
CA LYS A 86 8.01 0.44 27.16
C LYS A 86 7.90 1.23 25.84
N ILE A 87 7.01 0.78 24.95
CA ILE A 87 6.72 1.41 23.67
C ILE A 87 5.26 1.86 23.68
N ASP A 88 5.02 3.15 23.50
CA ASP A 88 3.69 3.69 23.31
C ASP A 88 3.55 4.17 21.86
N ILE A 89 2.60 3.59 21.12
CA ILE A 89 2.34 3.87 19.70
C ILE A 89 0.97 4.52 19.58
N GLN A 90 0.91 5.70 18.97
CA GLN A 90 -0.33 6.40 18.63
C GLN A 90 -0.48 6.40 17.12
N LEU A 91 -1.61 5.86 16.62
CA LEU A 91 -1.94 5.79 15.20
C LEU A 91 -3.11 6.72 14.90
N LYS A 92 -2.90 7.70 14.04
CA LYS A 92 -3.98 8.48 13.45
C LYS A 92 -4.23 7.95 12.03
N LYS A 93 -5.38 7.29 11.89
CA LYS A 93 -5.73 6.57 10.67
C LYS A 93 -6.41 7.48 9.66
N ASN A 94 -5.72 7.77 8.56
CA ASN A 94 -6.24 8.49 7.41
C ASN A 94 -6.43 7.56 6.18
N ILE A 95 -5.68 6.45 6.12
CA ILE A 95 -5.85 5.42 5.09
C ILE A 95 -7.09 4.60 5.44
N PRO A 96 -8.09 4.52 4.56
CA PRO A 96 -9.31 3.77 4.83
C PRO A 96 -9.02 2.30 5.16
N LEU A 97 -9.70 1.77 6.17
CA LEU A 97 -9.55 0.36 6.54
C LEU A 97 -10.04 -0.56 5.43
N LEU A 98 -9.39 -1.72 5.28
CA LEU A 98 -9.75 -2.77 4.31
C LEU A 98 -9.85 -2.25 2.87
N SER A 99 -9.01 -1.29 2.51
CA SER A 99 -9.09 -0.56 1.23
C SER A 99 -8.24 -1.14 0.09
N GLY A 100 -7.38 -2.13 0.33
CA GLY A 100 -6.41 -2.61 -0.67
C GLY A 100 -5.19 -1.69 -0.83
N MET A 101 -5.02 -0.69 0.06
CA MET A 101 -3.93 0.30 0.02
C MET A 101 -2.84 0.08 1.08
N ALA A 102 -2.80 -1.09 1.71
CA ALA A 102 -1.78 -1.56 2.65
C ALA A 102 -1.62 -0.73 3.95
N GLY A 103 -2.69 -0.07 4.47
CA GLY A 103 -2.59 0.79 5.65
C GLY A 103 -1.96 0.13 6.89
N GLY A 104 -2.32 -1.11 7.23
CA GLY A 104 -1.69 -1.82 8.35
C GLY A 104 -0.23 -2.21 8.10
N SER A 105 0.13 -2.50 6.84
CA SER A 105 1.50 -2.83 6.45
C SER A 105 2.40 -1.60 6.53
N THR A 106 1.90 -0.44 6.12
CA THR A 106 2.66 0.81 6.21
C THR A 106 2.82 1.29 7.65
N ASP A 107 1.81 1.09 8.52
CA ASP A 107 1.94 1.33 9.96
C ASP A 107 3.08 0.51 10.57
N ALA A 108 3.13 -0.79 10.23
CA ALA A 108 4.18 -1.68 10.70
C ALA A 108 5.57 -1.27 10.20
N ALA A 109 5.70 -0.87 8.93
CA ALA A 109 6.92 -0.35 8.35
C ALA A 109 7.40 0.92 9.07
N ALA A 110 6.48 1.86 9.35
CA ALA A 110 6.80 3.08 10.08
C ALA A 110 7.29 2.79 11.49
N VAL A 111 6.67 1.83 12.21
CA VAL A 111 7.12 1.41 13.53
C VAL A 111 8.55 0.86 13.48
N LEU A 112 8.91 0.03 12.50
CA LEU A 112 10.28 -0.47 12.34
C LEU A 112 11.28 0.66 12.15
N ILE A 113 10.99 1.61 11.25
CA ILE A 113 11.87 2.78 10.98
C ILE A 113 12.00 3.67 12.21
N CYS A 114 10.88 4.01 12.87
CA CYS A 114 10.88 4.86 14.05
C CYS A 114 11.66 4.23 15.21
N LEU A 115 11.46 2.94 15.48
CA LEU A 115 12.23 2.23 16.51
C LEU A 115 13.71 2.17 16.15
N ASN A 116 14.05 1.90 14.91
CA ASN A 116 15.46 1.89 14.50
C ASN A 116 16.13 3.23 14.77
N LYS A 117 15.45 4.34 14.46
CA LYS A 117 15.94 5.70 14.79
C LYS A 117 16.07 5.93 16.29
N LEU A 118 15.04 5.60 17.07
CA LEU A 118 15.03 5.82 18.53
C LEU A 118 16.08 5.00 19.27
N PHE A 119 16.44 3.83 18.75
CA PHE A 119 17.52 3.00 19.29
C PHE A 119 18.88 3.24 18.63
N LEU A 120 19.08 4.36 17.91
CA LEU A 120 20.33 4.77 17.27
C LEU A 120 20.78 3.84 16.14
N GLU A 121 19.85 3.39 15.34
CA GLU A 121 20.03 2.60 14.10
C GLU A 121 20.82 1.28 14.30
N PRO A 122 20.41 0.41 15.24
CA PRO A 122 21.11 -0.83 15.51
C PRO A 122 20.96 -1.88 14.40
N LEU A 123 19.99 -1.69 13.47
CA LEU A 123 19.69 -2.60 12.37
C LEU A 123 20.00 -1.93 11.02
N GLY A 124 20.67 -2.68 10.15
CA GLY A 124 20.84 -2.30 8.75
C GLY A 124 19.58 -2.50 7.93
N GLU A 125 19.65 -2.09 6.65
CA GLU A 125 18.52 -2.20 5.72
C GLU A 125 18.04 -3.65 5.53
N ASP A 126 18.98 -4.59 5.37
CA ASP A 126 18.66 -6.02 5.18
C ASP A 126 17.95 -6.62 6.40
N ASP A 127 18.39 -6.25 7.63
CA ASP A 127 17.73 -6.67 8.86
C ASP A 127 16.29 -6.16 8.94
N LEU A 128 16.08 -4.88 8.58
CA LEU A 128 14.75 -4.28 8.56
C LEU A 128 13.84 -4.94 7.52
N LEU A 129 14.36 -5.26 6.33
CA LEU A 129 13.61 -5.98 5.29
C LEU A 129 13.25 -7.41 5.72
N GLU A 130 14.17 -8.11 6.41
CA GLU A 130 13.89 -9.43 6.98
C GLU A 130 12.74 -9.37 8.02
N LEU A 131 12.75 -8.36 8.91
CA LEU A 131 11.66 -8.15 9.86
C LEU A 131 10.36 -7.77 9.17
N ALA A 132 10.42 -6.91 8.17
CA ALA A 132 9.27 -6.48 7.38
C ALA A 132 8.55 -7.66 6.71
N LEU A 133 9.31 -8.58 6.09
CA LEU A 133 8.75 -9.76 5.45
C LEU A 133 8.03 -10.68 6.44
N LYS A 134 8.51 -10.79 7.69
CA LYS A 134 7.84 -11.56 8.76
C LYS A 134 6.49 -10.96 9.19
N LEU A 135 6.26 -9.68 8.90
CA LEU A 135 5.02 -8.98 9.21
C LEU A 135 3.99 -9.08 8.09
N GLY A 136 4.44 -9.15 6.83
CA GLY A 136 3.57 -9.29 5.67
C GLY A 136 4.27 -8.97 4.36
N ALA A 137 3.72 -9.47 3.25
CA ALA A 137 4.33 -9.33 1.92
C ALA A 137 4.44 -7.87 1.42
N ASP A 138 3.49 -7.00 1.81
CA ASP A 138 3.50 -5.58 1.41
C ASP A 138 4.46 -4.73 2.28
N VAL A 139 4.86 -5.19 3.48
CA VAL A 139 5.65 -4.38 4.43
C VAL A 139 7.04 -4.01 3.89
N PRO A 140 7.77 -4.89 3.17
CA PRO A 140 9.04 -4.51 2.53
C PRO A 140 8.90 -3.35 1.55
N PHE A 141 7.83 -3.33 0.74
CA PHE A 141 7.56 -2.19 -0.15
C PHE A 141 7.24 -0.92 0.63
N CYS A 142 6.43 -1.01 1.69
CA CYS A 142 6.10 0.15 2.53
C CYS A 142 7.34 0.77 3.19
N LEU A 143 8.37 -0.03 3.52
CA LEU A 143 9.66 0.48 4.00
C LEU A 143 10.39 1.31 2.95
N LYS A 144 10.46 0.82 1.71
CA LYS A 144 11.20 1.45 0.61
C LYS A 144 10.42 2.58 -0.05
N GLY A 145 9.17 2.34 -0.35
CA GLY A 145 8.32 3.27 -1.07
C GLY A 145 8.70 3.48 -2.54
N GLY A 146 8.18 4.57 -3.11
CA GLY A 146 8.40 4.94 -4.52
C GLY A 146 7.61 4.09 -5.48
N THR A 147 8.25 3.68 -6.58
CA THR A 147 7.71 2.75 -7.58
C THR A 147 8.57 1.50 -7.64
N ALA A 148 7.97 0.32 -7.64
CA ALA A 148 8.70 -0.93 -7.76
C ALA A 148 7.92 -2.01 -8.50
N LEU A 149 8.61 -2.80 -9.31
CA LEU A 149 8.14 -4.13 -9.69
C LEU A 149 8.27 -5.03 -8.46
N ALA A 150 7.22 -5.76 -8.14
CA ALA A 150 7.21 -6.74 -7.07
C ALA A 150 6.80 -8.12 -7.61
N GLU A 151 7.59 -9.12 -7.27
CA GLU A 151 7.42 -10.52 -7.70
C GLU A 151 7.40 -11.45 -6.48
N GLY A 152 7.31 -12.76 -6.70
CA GLY A 152 7.13 -13.72 -5.63
C GLY A 152 5.71 -13.63 -5.06
N ILE A 153 5.57 -13.47 -3.75
CA ILE A 153 4.28 -13.14 -3.09
C ILE A 153 4.10 -11.62 -2.95
N GLY A 154 4.97 -10.81 -3.58
CA GLY A 154 5.03 -9.34 -3.50
C GLY A 154 6.26 -8.81 -2.77
N GLU A 155 7.16 -9.69 -2.32
CA GLU A 155 8.32 -9.36 -1.50
C GLU A 155 9.60 -9.09 -2.30
N LYS A 156 9.71 -9.60 -3.53
CA LYS A 156 10.89 -9.41 -4.37
C LYS A 156 10.77 -8.10 -5.13
N LEU A 157 11.42 -7.08 -4.60
CA LEU A 157 11.28 -5.71 -5.09
C LEU A 157 12.42 -5.32 -6.02
N SER A 158 12.07 -4.88 -7.22
CA SER A 158 12.96 -4.22 -8.16
C SER A 158 12.53 -2.77 -8.30
N PRO A 159 13.28 -1.80 -7.71
CA PRO A 159 12.94 -0.38 -7.80
C PRO A 159 12.92 0.08 -9.27
N ILE A 160 11.96 0.95 -9.57
CA ILE A 160 11.78 1.55 -10.90
C ILE A 160 11.93 3.07 -10.77
N ASN A 161 12.81 3.64 -11.59
CA ASN A 161 12.97 5.09 -11.70
C ASN A 161 11.80 5.68 -12.51
N PHE A 162 10.59 5.39 -12.07
CA PHE A 162 9.40 6.02 -12.61
C PHE A 162 8.89 6.99 -11.57
N ILE A 163 8.89 8.23 -11.91
CA ILE A 163 8.11 9.17 -11.13
C ILE A 163 7.70 10.32 -12.01
N GLY A 164 6.40 10.37 -12.28
CA GLY A 164 5.73 11.61 -12.54
C GLY A 164 5.14 12.10 -11.23
N ASP A 165 5.12 13.37 -11.01
CA ASP A 165 4.32 14.01 -9.96
C ASP A 165 2.86 14.07 -10.47
N TYR A 166 2.13 12.97 -10.25
CA TYR A 166 0.76 12.81 -10.74
C TYR A 166 -0.24 12.97 -9.62
N ASP A 167 -1.36 13.61 -9.93
CA ASP A 167 -2.53 13.57 -9.07
C ASP A 167 -3.15 12.16 -9.12
N VAL A 168 -3.58 11.68 -7.95
CA VAL A 168 -4.22 10.37 -7.77
C VAL A 168 -5.60 10.58 -7.18
N VAL A 169 -6.62 10.23 -7.93
CA VAL A 169 -8.00 10.15 -7.42
C VAL A 169 -8.27 8.74 -6.96
N LEU A 170 -8.76 8.60 -5.73
CA LEU A 170 -9.11 7.32 -5.14
C LEU A 170 -10.61 7.30 -4.84
N ILE A 171 -11.26 6.20 -5.17
CA ILE A 171 -12.67 5.95 -4.86
C ILE A 171 -12.73 4.61 -4.13
N LYS A 172 -12.99 4.62 -2.82
CA LYS A 172 -13.31 3.40 -2.11
C LYS A 172 -14.78 3.07 -2.31
N HIS A 173 -15.03 2.02 -3.08
CA HIS A 173 -16.37 1.65 -3.49
C HIS A 173 -17.07 0.85 -2.39
N HIS A 174 -17.44 -0.38 -2.57
CA HIS A 174 -18.14 -1.18 -1.57
C HIS A 174 -17.18 -1.95 -0.64
N LEU A 175 -17.71 -2.44 0.49
CA LEU A 175 -16.99 -3.41 1.31
C LEU A 175 -16.82 -4.71 0.52
N LYS A 176 -15.59 -5.21 0.45
CA LYS A 176 -15.27 -6.46 -0.25
C LYS A 176 -15.29 -7.67 0.69
N GLY A 177 -15.34 -8.86 0.11
CA GLY A 177 -14.95 -10.11 0.76
C GLY A 177 -13.45 -10.14 1.16
N SER A 178 -13.01 -11.16 1.88
CA SER A 178 -11.60 -11.29 2.28
C SER A 178 -10.69 -11.50 1.06
N THR A 179 -9.43 -11.05 1.17
CA THR A 179 -8.40 -11.31 0.13
C THR A 179 -8.24 -12.81 -0.15
N GLY A 180 -8.32 -13.65 0.89
CA GLY A 180 -8.25 -15.11 0.73
C GLY A 180 -9.41 -15.69 -0.09
N GLU A 181 -10.60 -15.11 0.00
CA GLU A 181 -11.73 -15.50 -0.85
C GLU A 181 -11.50 -15.13 -2.31
N MET A 182 -10.94 -13.96 -2.58
CA MET A 182 -10.58 -13.55 -3.95
C MET A 182 -9.57 -14.49 -4.59
N TYR A 183 -8.55 -14.95 -3.84
CA TYR A 183 -7.63 -15.99 -4.32
C TYR A 183 -8.32 -17.31 -4.63
N LYS A 184 -9.26 -17.78 -3.79
CA LYS A 184 -10.06 -18.99 -4.07
C LYS A 184 -10.88 -18.86 -5.35
N ARG A 185 -11.44 -17.67 -5.61
CA ARG A 185 -12.18 -17.39 -6.86
C ARG A 185 -11.28 -17.45 -8.08
N LEU A 186 -10.04 -16.93 -7.98
CA LEU A 186 -9.04 -17.05 -9.05
C LEU A 186 -8.66 -18.50 -9.31
N ASP A 187 -8.42 -19.31 -8.28
CA ASP A 187 -8.10 -20.72 -8.39
C ASP A 187 -9.21 -21.49 -9.18
N ASN A 188 -10.46 -21.13 -8.97
CA ASN A 188 -11.61 -21.80 -9.60
C ASN A 188 -11.83 -21.38 -11.08
N ARG A 189 -11.30 -20.22 -11.50
CA ARG A 189 -11.59 -19.66 -12.85
C ARG A 189 -10.66 -20.12 -13.95
N GLN A 190 -9.56 -20.82 -13.66
CA GLN A 190 -8.54 -21.21 -14.64
C GLN A 190 -8.16 -20.07 -15.61
N ILE A 191 -8.13 -18.83 -15.12
CA ILE A 191 -7.65 -17.71 -15.92
C ILE A 191 -6.14 -17.93 -16.07
N ILE A 192 -5.68 -18.23 -17.27
CA ILE A 192 -4.27 -18.19 -17.63
C ILE A 192 -3.99 -16.72 -17.91
N PRO A 193 -3.26 -15.99 -17.03
CA PRO A 193 -2.90 -14.62 -17.33
C PRO A 193 -1.95 -14.64 -18.54
N GLU A 194 -2.30 -13.91 -19.58
CA GLU A 194 -1.26 -13.44 -20.50
C GLU A 194 -0.38 -12.51 -19.69
N CYS A 195 0.85 -12.93 -19.36
CA CYS A 195 1.76 -12.09 -18.56
C CYS A 195 2.02 -10.77 -19.29
N THR A 196 1.29 -9.74 -18.87
CA THR A 196 1.31 -8.43 -19.52
C THR A 196 2.14 -7.41 -18.74
N THR A 197 2.68 -7.78 -17.56
CA THR A 197 3.49 -6.88 -16.72
C THR A 197 4.67 -6.29 -17.51
N GLY A 198 5.38 -7.07 -18.33
CA GLY A 198 6.46 -6.57 -19.18
C GLY A 198 6.01 -5.53 -20.21
N ILE A 199 4.83 -5.74 -20.81
CA ILE A 199 4.21 -4.78 -21.74
C ILE A 199 3.83 -3.51 -20.97
N PHE A 200 3.22 -3.64 -19.80
CA PHE A 200 2.87 -2.52 -18.95
C PHE A 200 4.11 -1.69 -18.57
N LEU A 201 5.17 -2.35 -18.11
CA LEU A 201 6.44 -1.69 -17.75
C LEU A 201 7.05 -0.94 -18.92
N ASN A 202 7.08 -1.53 -20.11
CA ASN A 202 7.60 -0.86 -21.31
C ASN A 202 6.81 0.41 -21.62
N LYS A 203 5.48 0.36 -21.61
CA LYS A 203 4.62 1.54 -21.81
C LYS A 203 4.80 2.60 -20.73
N MET A 204 4.99 2.18 -19.49
CA MET A 204 5.24 3.09 -18.37
C MET A 204 6.58 3.80 -18.52
N LEU A 205 7.66 3.05 -18.78
CA LEU A 205 9.04 3.57 -18.92
C LEU A 205 9.21 4.44 -20.17
N SER A 206 8.52 4.12 -21.25
CA SER A 206 8.50 4.94 -22.49
C SER A 206 7.55 6.15 -22.38
N ARG A 207 6.85 6.34 -21.27
CA ARG A 207 5.81 7.35 -21.05
C ARG A 207 4.62 7.26 -22.02
N GLU A 208 4.43 6.14 -22.67
CA GLU A 208 3.30 5.90 -23.56
C GLU A 208 1.97 5.93 -22.80
N LEU A 209 1.95 5.46 -21.53
CA LEU A 209 0.75 5.50 -20.69
C LEU A 209 0.18 6.92 -20.55
N GLU A 210 1.05 7.92 -20.43
CA GLU A 210 0.65 9.33 -20.23
C GLU A 210 -0.05 9.95 -21.43
N ASN A 211 0.05 9.33 -22.61
CA ASN A 211 -0.52 9.81 -23.85
C ASN A 211 -1.75 9.01 -24.29
N GLY A 212 -2.18 8.07 -23.46
CA GLY A 212 -3.31 7.19 -23.73
C GLY A 212 -4.39 7.25 -22.65
N SER A 213 -5.27 6.25 -22.68
CA SER A 213 -6.33 6.02 -21.69
C SER A 213 -6.38 4.52 -21.44
N TYR A 214 -5.81 4.07 -20.32
CA TYR A 214 -5.62 2.65 -20.05
C TYR A 214 -6.35 2.22 -18.78
N ILE A 215 -7.10 1.12 -18.86
CA ILE A 215 -7.53 0.37 -17.68
C ILE A 215 -6.42 -0.61 -17.34
N SER A 216 -5.91 -0.50 -16.11
CA SER A 216 -4.88 -1.39 -15.59
C SER A 216 -5.39 -2.82 -15.46
N VAL A 217 -4.55 -3.79 -15.79
CA VAL A 217 -4.84 -5.19 -15.51
C VAL A 217 -4.75 -5.42 -14.01
N ASN A 218 -5.79 -6.06 -13.46
CA ASN A 218 -5.80 -6.55 -12.09
C ASN A 218 -6.55 -7.88 -12.05
N SER A 219 -5.86 -8.97 -11.72
CA SER A 219 -6.44 -10.31 -11.69
C SER A 219 -7.63 -10.42 -10.73
N PHE A 220 -7.63 -9.69 -9.62
CA PHE A 220 -8.76 -9.70 -8.69
C PHE A 220 -10.00 -9.00 -9.26
N ALA A 221 -9.81 -7.95 -10.05
CA ALA A 221 -10.94 -7.29 -10.72
C ALA A 221 -11.74 -8.31 -11.57
N ALA A 222 -11.03 -9.17 -12.31
CA ALA A 222 -11.66 -10.17 -13.18
C ALA A 222 -12.54 -11.21 -12.45
N VAL A 223 -12.40 -11.38 -11.13
CA VAL A 223 -13.18 -12.29 -10.28
C VAL A 223 -14.07 -11.56 -9.28
N SER A 224 -14.13 -10.24 -9.36
CA SER A 224 -15.00 -9.41 -8.53
C SER A 224 -16.46 -9.52 -8.97
N ASP A 225 -17.37 -9.56 -8.01
CA ASP A 225 -18.81 -9.51 -8.31
C ASP A 225 -19.20 -8.14 -8.90
N ASP A 226 -18.44 -7.09 -8.54
CA ASP A 226 -18.67 -5.70 -8.96
C ASP A 226 -17.86 -5.32 -10.22
N TYR A 227 -17.36 -6.30 -10.99
CA TYR A 227 -16.47 -6.05 -12.14
C TYR A 227 -17.03 -5.02 -13.14
N ALA A 228 -18.33 -5.13 -13.46
CA ALA A 228 -18.98 -4.23 -14.41
C ALA A 228 -18.98 -2.78 -13.90
N GLU A 229 -19.35 -2.58 -12.63
CA GLU A 229 -19.40 -1.25 -12.00
C GLU A 229 -17.98 -0.68 -11.81
N GLN A 230 -17.03 -1.50 -11.38
CA GLN A 230 -15.61 -1.10 -11.30
C GLN A 230 -15.08 -0.63 -12.66
N THR A 231 -15.42 -1.34 -13.72
CA THR A 231 -15.04 -0.98 -15.10
C THR A 231 -15.68 0.34 -15.53
N GLU A 232 -16.95 0.56 -15.18
CA GLU A 232 -17.65 1.83 -15.46
C GLU A 232 -16.99 3.00 -14.76
N ILE A 233 -16.65 2.86 -13.47
CA ILE A 233 -15.93 3.88 -12.70
C ILE A 233 -14.56 4.18 -13.34
N CYS A 234 -13.80 3.14 -13.71
CA CYS A 234 -12.52 3.33 -14.39
C CYS A 234 -12.68 4.10 -15.70
N ARG A 235 -13.68 3.73 -16.54
CA ARG A 235 -13.97 4.45 -17.78
C ARG A 235 -14.37 5.91 -17.52
N PHE A 236 -15.15 6.16 -16.49
CA PHE A 236 -15.52 7.52 -16.10
C PHE A 236 -14.28 8.35 -15.72
N LEU A 237 -13.34 7.80 -14.92
CA LEU A 237 -12.09 8.49 -14.61
C LEU A 237 -11.26 8.77 -15.86
N LEU A 238 -11.15 7.81 -16.77
CA LEU A 238 -10.43 7.96 -18.04
C LEU A 238 -11.06 9.05 -18.94
N SER A 239 -12.40 9.07 -19.06
CA SER A 239 -13.11 10.09 -19.86
C SER A 239 -13.00 11.51 -19.27
N ASN A 240 -12.59 11.63 -18.00
CA ASN A 240 -12.32 12.89 -17.30
C ASN A 240 -10.82 13.20 -17.16
N GLY A 241 -9.98 12.58 -17.99
CA GLY A 241 -8.56 12.95 -18.13
C GLY A 241 -7.56 12.11 -17.35
N ALA A 242 -7.98 11.03 -16.68
CA ALA A 242 -7.05 10.04 -16.18
C ALA A 242 -6.36 9.35 -17.38
N PHE A 243 -5.06 9.12 -17.31
CA PHE A 243 -4.35 8.35 -18.33
C PHE A 243 -4.24 6.87 -17.95
N LEU A 244 -4.38 6.54 -16.66
CA LEU A 244 -4.41 5.17 -16.12
C LEU A 244 -5.46 5.09 -15.03
N SER A 245 -6.27 4.04 -15.02
CA SER A 245 -7.24 3.75 -13.96
C SER A 245 -7.33 2.26 -13.69
N GLY A 246 -7.64 1.86 -12.46
CA GLY A 246 -7.74 0.45 -12.10
C GLY A 246 -8.11 0.20 -10.66
N LEU A 247 -8.09 -1.08 -10.27
CA LEU A 247 -8.32 -1.56 -8.92
C LEU A 247 -7.00 -1.67 -8.16
N SER A 248 -6.94 -1.20 -6.91
CA SER A 248 -5.78 -1.37 -6.03
C SER A 248 -5.88 -2.64 -5.19
N GLY A 249 -4.86 -3.50 -5.29
CA GLY A 249 -4.82 -4.77 -4.58
C GLY A 249 -6.04 -5.63 -4.89
N SER A 250 -6.59 -6.28 -3.89
CA SER A 250 -7.86 -7.01 -4.02
C SER A 250 -9.09 -6.11 -3.85
N GLY A 251 -8.93 -4.80 -3.95
CA GLY A 251 -9.98 -3.80 -3.80
C GLY A 251 -10.31 -3.49 -2.32
N PRO A 252 -11.38 -2.72 -2.04
CA PRO A 252 -12.34 -2.18 -3.00
C PRO A 252 -11.97 -0.78 -3.57
N THR A 253 -10.73 -0.31 -3.41
CA THR A 253 -10.36 1.02 -3.90
C THR A 253 -10.01 0.99 -5.38
N LEU A 254 -10.66 1.86 -6.13
CA LEU A 254 -10.33 2.20 -7.51
C LEU A 254 -9.49 3.48 -7.53
N PHE A 255 -8.57 3.56 -8.50
CA PHE A 255 -7.72 4.74 -8.66
C PHE A 255 -7.76 5.28 -10.08
N GLY A 256 -7.49 6.57 -10.22
CA GLY A 256 -7.16 7.21 -11.49
C GLY A 256 -5.91 8.06 -11.34
N LEU A 257 -4.97 7.94 -12.29
CA LEU A 257 -3.78 8.80 -12.37
C LEU A 257 -4.01 9.90 -13.39
N PHE A 258 -3.72 11.13 -12.99
CA PHE A 258 -3.89 12.34 -13.79
C PHE A 258 -2.59 13.15 -13.84
N LYS A 259 -2.28 13.77 -14.96
CA LYS A 259 -1.23 14.82 -15.00
C LYS A 259 -1.61 15.99 -14.10
N LYS A 260 -2.90 16.35 -14.10
CA LYS A 260 -3.53 17.33 -13.22
C LYS A 260 -5.03 17.07 -13.17
N THR A 261 -5.60 17.14 -11.97
CA THR A 261 -7.03 16.88 -11.74
C THR A 261 -7.82 18.18 -11.73
N ASP A 262 -9.03 18.17 -12.34
CA ASP A 262 -9.99 19.26 -12.21
C ASP A 262 -10.74 19.15 -10.86
N SER A 263 -10.87 20.27 -10.16
CA SER A 263 -11.65 20.36 -8.93
C SER A 263 -13.12 19.98 -9.10
N ASN A 264 -13.72 20.27 -10.28
CA ASN A 264 -15.10 19.90 -10.59
C ASN A 264 -15.30 18.38 -10.59
N LEU A 265 -14.32 17.62 -11.10
CA LEU A 265 -14.36 16.17 -11.06
C LEU A 265 -14.47 15.64 -9.62
N ILE A 266 -13.66 16.20 -8.71
CA ILE A 266 -13.67 15.77 -7.30
C ILE A 266 -15.02 16.06 -6.64
N ASN A 267 -15.63 17.21 -6.91
CA ASN A 267 -16.95 17.55 -6.40
C ASN A 267 -18.02 16.57 -6.93
N THR A 268 -18.04 16.32 -8.24
CA THR A 268 -18.97 15.37 -8.87
C THR A 268 -18.81 13.95 -8.28
N LEU A 269 -17.58 13.51 -8.04
CA LEU A 269 -17.34 12.20 -7.43
C LEU A 269 -17.82 12.14 -5.98
N LYS A 270 -17.63 13.20 -5.18
CA LYS A 270 -18.09 13.27 -3.79
C LYS A 270 -19.62 13.31 -3.65
N GLU A 271 -20.33 13.77 -4.67
CA GLU A 271 -21.79 13.67 -4.72
C GLU A 271 -22.26 12.22 -4.93
N LYS A 272 -21.49 11.42 -5.68
CA LYS A 272 -21.85 10.04 -6.04
C LYS A 272 -21.28 9.00 -5.07
N TYR A 273 -20.07 9.23 -4.55
CA TYR A 273 -19.34 8.26 -3.72
C TYR A 273 -18.99 8.83 -2.34
N LYS A 274 -19.19 8.03 -1.30
CA LYS A 274 -18.98 8.44 0.10
C LYS A 274 -17.51 8.68 0.44
N GLU A 275 -16.59 7.89 -0.13
CA GLU A 275 -15.16 7.90 0.18
C GLU A 275 -14.35 8.20 -1.08
N VAL A 276 -14.07 9.49 -1.30
CA VAL A 276 -13.26 10.01 -2.42
C VAL A 276 -12.09 10.80 -1.87
N TYR A 277 -10.90 10.47 -2.33
CA TYR A 277 -9.66 11.13 -1.92
C TYR A 277 -8.92 11.65 -3.14
N LEU A 278 -8.34 12.84 -3.01
CA LEU A 278 -7.36 13.38 -3.95
C LEU A 278 -6.01 13.42 -3.24
N THR A 279 -5.02 12.79 -3.83
CA THR A 279 -3.64 12.72 -3.33
C THR A 279 -2.67 12.79 -4.51
N LYS A 280 -1.40 12.47 -4.28
CA LYS A 280 -0.36 12.44 -5.31
C LYS A 280 0.46 11.15 -5.23
N THR A 281 1.16 10.83 -6.30
CA THR A 281 2.24 9.83 -6.27
C THR A 281 3.35 10.31 -5.34
N SER A 282 4.02 9.37 -4.67
CA SER A 282 5.10 9.65 -3.73
C SER A 282 6.34 8.82 -4.04
N SER A 283 7.52 9.41 -3.80
CA SER A 283 8.81 8.74 -3.98
C SER A 283 9.30 7.98 -2.74
N TYR A 284 8.56 8.02 -1.64
CA TYR A 284 8.91 7.38 -0.37
C TYR A 284 7.71 6.63 0.23
N GLY A 285 8.01 5.66 1.10
CA GLY A 285 7.00 4.95 1.89
C GLY A 285 6.80 5.62 3.25
N ILE A 286 7.88 5.86 3.97
CA ILE A 286 7.87 6.44 5.32
C ILE A 286 8.66 7.74 5.34
N LYS A 287 8.09 8.76 5.98
CA LYS A 287 8.74 10.07 6.18
C LYS A 287 8.70 10.46 7.65
N ILE A 288 9.86 10.56 8.28
CA ILE A 288 9.97 11.12 9.63
C ILE A 288 9.73 12.63 9.55
N VAL A 289 8.89 13.17 10.43
CA VAL A 289 8.51 14.59 10.46
C VAL A 289 8.91 15.30 11.74
N GLU A 290 9.09 14.57 12.86
CA GLU A 290 9.59 15.08 14.16
C GLU A 290 10.41 14.01 14.90
#